data_db94d8f6e9980d704317bc3f802c4deb
#
_entry.id   db94d8f6e9980d704317bc3f802c4deb
#
_cell.length_a   1.000
_cell.length_b   1.000
_cell.length_c   1.000
_cell.angle_alpha   90.00
_cell.angle_beta   90.00
_cell.angle_gamma   90.00
#
_symmetry.space_group_name_H-M   'P 1'
#
loop_
_entity.id
_entity.type
_entity.pdbx_description
1 polymer ?
#
loop_
_entity_poly.entity_id
_entity_poly.type
_entity_poly.pdbx_seq_one_letter_code
_entity_poly.pdbx_strand_id
1 'polypeptide(L)'
;MNELESGSQPLQNTRWEAFCIAYTGGFRRNAAASYVAAGYKPKKPEIATVNAIRLLAKANIQARVEYLNNEALKIERLHARDAVRRLATIATAKLSDYMDEYGRIDPAKVADPNLSAAVLEMTQEDTENGLKIKIKLKDDMRALELLGLTDKANEATQNNVFIIET
;
A
#
# COMPACT_ATOMS: atom_id res chain seq x y z
N MET A 1 -0.99 22.33 24.69
CA MET A 1 -0.30 21.11 24.24
C MET A 1 -1.37 20.21 23.64
N ASN A 2 -1.28 19.95 22.33
CA ASN A 2 -2.27 19.13 21.64
C ASN A 2 -2.22 17.70 22.18
N GLU A 3 -3.36 17.11 22.51
CA GLU A 3 -3.48 15.72 22.98
C GLU A 3 -2.84 14.70 21.99
N LEU A 4 -2.70 15.08 20.72
CA LEU A 4 -2.03 14.29 19.65
C LEU A 4 -0.51 14.16 19.82
N GLU A 5 0.15 15.03 20.61
CA GLU A 5 1.57 14.92 20.93
C GLU A 5 1.85 14.06 22.16
N SER A 6 0.82 13.83 22.97
CA SER A 6 0.88 12.90 24.11
C SER A 6 1.05 11.48 23.56
N GLY A 7 2.14 10.82 23.90
CA GLY A 7 2.45 9.46 23.44
C GLY A 7 3.35 9.38 22.18
N SER A 8 3.75 10.50 21.55
CA SER A 8 4.65 10.51 20.41
C SER A 8 6.05 9.97 20.72
N GLN A 9 6.53 10.22 21.93
CA GLN A 9 7.82 9.73 22.39
C GLN A 9 7.71 8.31 22.94
N PRO A 10 8.70 7.43 22.69
CA PRO A 10 8.77 6.12 23.30
C PRO A 10 8.75 6.19 24.82
N LEU A 11 8.11 5.23 25.43
CA LEU A 11 8.05 5.15 26.90
C LEU A 11 9.43 4.81 27.47
N GLN A 12 9.83 5.46 28.56
CA GLN A 12 11.11 5.18 29.22
C GLN A 12 11.23 3.74 29.72
N ASN A 13 10.11 3.13 30.10
CA ASN A 13 10.08 1.72 30.46
C ASN A 13 10.03 0.86 29.19
N THR A 14 11.15 0.21 28.88
CA THR A 14 11.30 -0.61 27.66
C THR A 14 10.28 -1.74 27.53
N ARG A 15 9.83 -2.35 28.64
CA ARG A 15 8.78 -3.37 28.61
C ARG A 15 7.41 -2.80 28.33
N TRP A 16 7.13 -1.58 28.80
CA TRP A 16 5.88 -0.90 28.47
C TRP A 16 5.84 -0.50 27.01
N GLU A 17 6.95 0.01 26.47
CA GLU A 17 7.06 0.31 25.06
C GLU A 17 6.90 -0.94 24.19
N ALA A 18 7.61 -2.04 24.54
CA ALA A 18 7.47 -3.33 23.85
C ALA A 18 6.02 -3.86 23.90
N PHE A 19 5.33 -3.66 25.02
CA PHE A 19 3.92 -4.02 25.16
C PHE A 19 3.02 -3.20 24.22
N CYS A 20 3.21 -1.89 24.13
CA CYS A 20 2.45 -1.02 23.24
C CYS A 20 2.65 -1.42 21.78
N ILE A 21 3.91 -1.63 21.35
CA ILE A 21 4.25 -2.05 19.98
C ILE A 21 3.64 -3.42 19.66
N ALA A 22 3.76 -4.40 20.55
CA ALA A 22 3.17 -5.71 20.37
C ALA A 22 1.63 -5.67 20.27
N TYR A 23 1.01 -4.85 21.12
CA TYR A 23 -0.45 -4.73 21.18
C TYR A 23 -1.06 -4.04 19.95
N THR A 24 -0.39 -3.05 19.40
CA THR A 24 -0.85 -2.32 18.20
C THR A 24 -0.50 -3.05 16.91
N GLY A 25 0.54 -3.89 16.92
CA GLY A 25 1.07 -4.60 15.76
C GLY A 25 0.63 -6.07 15.67
N GLY A 26 1.60 -6.96 15.78
CA GLY A 26 1.47 -8.37 15.41
C GLY A 26 0.42 -9.19 16.18
N PHE A 27 0.01 -8.76 17.37
CA PHE A 27 -0.95 -9.53 18.20
C PHE A 27 -2.40 -9.05 18.10
N ARG A 28 -2.71 -8.14 17.16
CA ARG A 28 -4.07 -7.70 16.85
C ARG A 28 -4.92 -7.35 18.08
N ARG A 29 -4.35 -6.58 19.01
CA ARG A 29 -4.96 -6.20 20.28
C ARG A 29 -5.19 -7.34 21.28
N ASN A 30 -4.48 -8.46 21.14
CA ASN A 30 -4.46 -9.48 22.18
C ASN A 30 -3.55 -9.04 23.32
N ALA A 31 -4.14 -8.52 24.39
CA ALA A 31 -3.42 -7.93 25.52
C ALA A 31 -2.54 -8.96 26.26
N ALA A 32 -3.04 -10.19 26.47
CA ALA A 32 -2.29 -11.24 27.17
C ALA A 32 -1.05 -11.69 26.37
N ALA A 33 -1.22 -11.92 25.05
CA ALA A 33 -0.12 -12.27 24.16
C ALA A 33 0.93 -11.15 24.08
N SER A 34 0.48 -9.89 23.97
CA SER A 34 1.35 -8.70 23.95
C SER A 34 2.13 -8.55 25.26
N TYR A 35 1.53 -8.87 26.39
CA TYR A 35 2.17 -8.87 27.69
C TYR A 35 3.33 -9.85 27.77
N VAL A 36 3.10 -11.08 27.29
CA VAL A 36 4.15 -12.11 27.22
C VAL A 36 5.25 -11.71 26.22
N ALA A 37 4.89 -11.22 25.04
CA ALA A 37 5.81 -10.75 24.02
C ALA A 37 6.70 -9.58 24.49
N ALA A 38 6.18 -8.74 25.38
CA ALA A 38 6.95 -7.66 26.02
C ALA A 38 7.98 -8.16 27.07
N GLY A 39 8.17 -9.47 27.21
CA GLY A 39 9.16 -10.09 28.09
C GLY A 39 8.70 -10.29 29.53
N TYR A 40 7.40 -10.20 29.79
CA TYR A 40 6.85 -10.59 31.10
C TYR A 40 6.64 -12.11 31.16
N LYS A 41 6.90 -12.69 32.32
CA LYS A 41 6.81 -14.14 32.56
C LYS A 41 5.72 -14.44 33.62
N PRO A 42 4.44 -14.40 33.27
CA PRO A 42 3.37 -14.72 34.20
C PRO A 42 3.39 -16.22 34.52
N LYS A 43 3.10 -16.56 35.79
CA LYS A 43 3.04 -17.99 36.22
C LYS A 43 1.82 -18.73 35.65
N LYS A 44 0.76 -18.00 35.28
CA LYS A 44 -0.49 -18.54 34.72
C LYS A 44 -1.02 -17.59 33.64
N PRO A 45 -1.70 -18.08 32.60
CA PRO A 45 -2.27 -17.26 31.53
C PRO A 45 -3.23 -16.16 32.05
N GLU A 46 -4.03 -16.47 33.07
CA GLU A 46 -5.01 -15.52 33.65
C GLU A 46 -4.30 -14.31 34.26
N ILE A 47 -3.11 -14.51 34.83
CA ILE A 47 -2.29 -13.44 35.40
C ILE A 47 -1.79 -12.50 34.27
N ALA A 48 -1.45 -13.08 33.12
CA ALA A 48 -1.08 -12.25 31.95
C ALA A 48 -2.22 -11.32 31.53
N THR A 49 -3.44 -11.84 31.45
CA THR A 49 -4.63 -11.07 31.09
C THR A 49 -4.90 -9.94 32.08
N VAL A 50 -4.92 -10.23 33.37
CA VAL A 50 -5.18 -9.22 34.41
C VAL A 50 -4.12 -8.13 34.39
N ASN A 51 -2.85 -8.50 34.31
CA ASN A 51 -1.75 -7.54 34.30
C ASN A 51 -1.70 -6.71 33.02
N ALA A 52 -2.02 -7.29 31.86
CA ALA A 52 -2.14 -6.57 30.61
C ALA A 52 -3.27 -5.52 30.64
N ILE A 53 -4.43 -5.87 31.20
CA ILE A 53 -5.54 -4.93 31.39
C ILE A 53 -5.11 -3.78 32.33
N ARG A 54 -4.40 -4.09 33.42
CA ARG A 54 -3.86 -3.06 34.30
C ARG A 54 -2.85 -2.13 33.61
N LEU A 55 -2.04 -2.64 32.69
CA LEU A 55 -1.17 -1.81 31.88
C LEU A 55 -1.99 -0.90 30.96
N LEU A 56 -2.97 -1.43 30.24
CA LEU A 56 -3.84 -0.67 29.34
C LEU A 56 -4.66 0.42 30.06
N ALA A 57 -4.90 0.27 31.36
CA ALA A 57 -5.58 1.30 32.17
C ALA A 57 -4.71 2.51 32.52
N LYS A 58 -3.39 2.46 32.23
CA LYS A 58 -2.49 3.58 32.49
C LYS A 58 -2.58 4.63 31.40
N ALA A 59 -2.76 5.90 31.77
CA ALA A 59 -2.91 7.01 30.83
C ALA A 59 -1.76 7.12 29.80
N ASN A 60 -0.52 6.94 30.24
CA ASN A 60 0.65 6.99 29.36
C ASN A 60 0.72 5.79 28.37
N ILE A 61 0.23 4.63 28.77
CA ILE A 61 0.11 3.46 27.88
C ILE A 61 -1.00 3.72 26.86
N GLN A 62 -2.14 4.23 27.27
CA GLN A 62 -3.26 4.58 26.39
C GLN A 62 -2.82 5.60 25.32
N ALA A 63 -2.19 6.70 25.75
CA ALA A 63 -1.69 7.72 24.85
C ALA A 63 -0.68 7.15 23.84
N ARG A 64 0.23 6.26 24.28
CA ARG A 64 1.20 5.62 23.39
C ARG A 64 0.55 4.68 22.39
N VAL A 65 -0.39 3.83 22.83
CA VAL A 65 -1.17 2.92 21.98
C VAL A 65 -1.98 3.69 20.93
N GLU A 66 -2.62 4.78 21.35
CA GLU A 66 -3.38 5.64 20.43
C GLU A 66 -2.48 6.27 19.37
N TYR A 67 -1.35 6.83 19.78
CA TYR A 67 -0.36 7.37 18.84
C TYR A 67 0.10 6.32 17.82
N LEU A 68 0.49 5.12 18.27
CA LEU A 68 0.96 4.05 17.39
C LEU A 68 -0.15 3.57 16.43
N ASN A 69 -1.40 3.48 16.89
CA ASN A 69 -2.55 3.17 16.02
C ASN A 69 -2.76 4.25 14.95
N ASN A 70 -2.66 5.52 15.32
CA ASN A 70 -2.83 6.63 14.39
C ASN A 70 -1.72 6.64 13.33
N GLU A 71 -0.46 6.34 13.72
CA GLU A 71 0.65 6.21 12.76
C GLU A 71 0.43 5.03 11.79
N ALA A 72 -0.01 3.87 12.29
CA ALA A 72 -0.34 2.73 11.44
C ALA A 72 -1.45 3.06 10.44
N LEU A 73 -2.52 3.73 10.89
CA LEU A 73 -3.61 4.18 10.02
C LEU A 73 -3.17 5.20 8.97
N LYS A 74 -2.22 6.09 9.28
CA LYS A 74 -1.65 7.01 8.28
C LYS A 74 -0.95 6.25 7.18
N ILE A 75 -0.13 5.25 7.53
CA ILE A 75 0.60 4.42 6.56
C ILE A 75 -0.39 3.65 5.67
N GLU A 76 -1.41 3.02 6.26
CA GLU A 76 -2.44 2.30 5.51
C GLU A 76 -3.19 3.21 4.53
N ARG A 77 -3.53 4.44 4.96
CA ARG A 77 -4.18 5.44 4.09
C ARG A 77 -3.28 5.86 2.94
N LEU A 78 -1.98 6.01 3.15
CA LEU A 78 -1.02 6.32 2.09
C LEU A 78 -0.97 5.18 1.07
N HIS A 79 -0.88 3.94 1.50
CA HIS A 79 -0.88 2.76 0.61
C HIS A 79 -2.19 2.66 -0.18
N ALA A 80 -3.34 2.90 0.46
CA ALA A 80 -4.62 2.89 -0.22
C ALA A 80 -4.71 3.99 -1.30
N ARG A 81 -4.23 5.20 -1.00
CA ARG A 81 -4.17 6.31 -1.97
C ARG A 81 -3.26 6.00 -3.15
N ASP A 82 -2.11 5.36 -2.91
CA ASP A 82 -1.18 4.96 -3.97
C ASP A 82 -1.79 3.86 -4.84
N ALA A 83 -2.51 2.91 -4.26
CA ALA A 83 -3.22 1.89 -5.02
C ALA A 83 -4.30 2.50 -5.92
N VAL A 84 -5.12 3.41 -5.39
CA VAL A 84 -6.13 4.15 -6.16
C VAL A 84 -5.49 4.97 -7.28
N ARG A 85 -4.38 5.66 -7.01
CA ARG A 85 -3.66 6.42 -8.04
C ARG A 85 -3.17 5.53 -9.18
N ARG A 86 -2.59 4.37 -8.86
CA ARG A 86 -2.15 3.39 -9.86
C ARG A 86 -3.31 2.87 -10.71
N LEU A 87 -4.44 2.54 -10.08
CA LEU A 87 -5.65 2.14 -10.81
C LEU A 87 -6.16 3.26 -11.71
N ALA A 88 -6.18 4.50 -11.25
CA ALA A 88 -6.56 5.65 -12.06
C ALA A 88 -5.64 5.84 -13.28
N THR A 89 -4.31 5.68 -13.11
CA THR A 89 -3.36 5.69 -14.22
C THR A 89 -3.68 4.60 -15.25
N ILE A 90 -3.99 3.36 -14.81
CA ILE A 90 -4.35 2.27 -15.72
C ILE A 90 -5.65 2.59 -16.47
N ALA A 91 -6.65 3.08 -15.77
CA ALA A 91 -7.97 3.39 -16.31
C ALA A 91 -7.98 4.55 -17.32
N THR A 92 -6.99 5.46 -17.24
CA THR A 92 -6.94 6.67 -18.08
C THR A 92 -5.82 6.65 -19.11
N ALA A 93 -4.94 5.66 -19.08
CA ALA A 93 -3.78 5.56 -19.97
C ALA A 93 -4.21 5.42 -21.44
N LYS A 94 -3.59 6.22 -22.31
CA LYS A 94 -3.78 6.17 -23.77
C LYS A 94 -2.46 5.82 -24.42
N LEU A 95 -2.52 5.16 -25.58
CA LEU A 95 -1.30 4.84 -26.34
C LEU A 95 -0.49 6.10 -26.69
N SER A 96 -1.17 7.22 -26.97
CA SER A 96 -0.53 8.52 -27.25
C SER A 96 0.36 9.03 -26.11
N ASP A 97 0.09 8.61 -24.86
CA ASP A 97 0.86 9.05 -23.71
C ASP A 97 2.30 8.51 -23.73
N TYR A 98 2.53 7.42 -24.51
CA TYR A 98 3.81 6.74 -24.67
C TYR A 98 4.52 7.06 -26.00
N MET A 99 3.94 7.96 -26.82
CA MET A 99 4.48 8.32 -28.12
C MET A 99 5.26 9.63 -28.09
N ASP A 100 6.27 9.72 -28.96
CA ASP A 100 6.94 10.99 -29.29
C ASP A 100 6.10 11.83 -30.26
N GLU A 101 6.61 12.99 -30.66
CA GLU A 101 5.96 13.91 -31.61
C GLU A 101 5.82 13.32 -33.05
N TYR A 102 6.53 12.25 -33.34
CA TYR A 102 6.49 11.54 -34.63
C TYR A 102 5.60 10.29 -34.58
N GLY A 103 4.91 10.05 -33.46
CA GLY A 103 4.04 8.89 -33.27
C GLY A 103 4.79 7.56 -33.00
N ARG A 104 6.07 7.61 -32.61
CA ARG A 104 6.87 6.45 -32.25
C ARG A 104 6.86 6.26 -30.75
N ILE A 105 6.95 5.00 -30.29
CA ILE A 105 7.05 4.71 -28.84
C ILE A 105 8.34 5.31 -28.27
N ASP A 106 8.20 6.13 -27.25
CA ASP A 106 9.31 6.75 -26.50
C ASP A 106 9.62 5.89 -25.26
N PRO A 107 10.79 5.21 -25.21
CA PRO A 107 11.16 4.40 -24.04
C PRO A 107 11.23 5.18 -22.74
N ALA A 108 11.55 6.48 -22.78
CA ALA A 108 11.60 7.33 -21.60
C ALA A 108 10.20 7.52 -20.98
N LYS A 109 9.18 7.70 -21.81
CA LYS A 109 7.78 7.77 -21.37
C LYS A 109 7.27 6.43 -20.83
N VAL A 110 7.69 5.31 -21.42
CA VAL A 110 7.36 3.97 -20.90
C VAL A 110 7.96 3.75 -19.51
N ALA A 111 9.15 4.28 -19.27
CA ALA A 111 9.85 4.17 -17.99
C ALA A 111 9.39 5.20 -16.94
N ASP A 112 8.57 6.20 -17.31
CA ASP A 112 8.05 7.22 -16.37
C ASP A 112 7.28 6.55 -15.23
N PRO A 113 7.63 6.82 -13.97
CA PRO A 113 6.96 6.24 -12.81
C PRO A 113 5.44 6.50 -12.77
N ASN A 114 4.97 7.60 -13.36
CA ASN A 114 3.56 7.95 -13.39
C ASN A 114 2.80 7.17 -14.49
N LEU A 115 3.45 6.80 -15.58
CA LEU A 115 2.86 6.11 -16.73
C LEU A 115 3.09 4.60 -16.69
N SER A 116 4.22 4.16 -16.16
CA SER A 116 4.65 2.75 -16.17
C SER A 116 3.65 1.81 -15.45
N ALA A 117 2.83 2.34 -14.55
CA ALA A 117 1.80 1.57 -13.87
C ALA A 117 0.79 0.92 -14.83
N ALA A 118 0.51 1.55 -15.98
CA ALA A 118 -0.43 1.05 -16.99
C ALA A 118 0.22 0.13 -18.02
N VAL A 119 1.56 0.04 -18.09
CA VAL A 119 2.26 -0.86 -19.00
C VAL A 119 2.20 -2.29 -18.45
N LEU A 120 1.72 -3.22 -19.27
CA LEU A 120 1.72 -4.64 -18.98
C LEU A 120 3.02 -5.29 -19.46
N GLU A 121 3.42 -4.98 -20.69
CA GLU A 121 4.56 -5.58 -21.35
C GLU A 121 5.15 -4.59 -22.37
N MET A 122 6.46 -4.57 -22.49
CA MET A 122 7.19 -3.91 -23.56
C MET A 122 8.19 -4.90 -24.14
N THR A 123 8.17 -5.09 -25.46
CA THR A 123 9.17 -5.88 -26.19
C THR A 123 9.88 -4.99 -27.19
N GLN A 124 11.18 -5.21 -27.34
CA GLN A 124 12.05 -4.50 -28.26
C GLN A 124 12.81 -5.52 -29.06
N GLU A 125 12.72 -5.45 -30.40
CA GLU A 125 13.35 -6.35 -31.34
C GLU A 125 14.11 -5.53 -32.38
N ASP A 126 15.38 -5.86 -32.61
CA ASP A 126 16.15 -5.33 -33.73
C ASP A 126 15.76 -6.09 -34.99
N THR A 127 15.31 -5.39 -36.01
CA THR A 127 14.93 -5.95 -37.33
C THR A 127 15.80 -5.37 -38.43
N GLU A 128 15.83 -6.02 -39.60
CA GLU A 128 16.54 -5.52 -40.77
C GLU A 128 16.10 -4.10 -41.19
N ASN A 129 14.86 -3.71 -40.84
CA ASN A 129 14.26 -2.42 -41.19
C ASN A 129 14.33 -1.38 -40.03
N GLY A 130 15.03 -1.71 -38.93
CA GLY A 130 15.16 -0.85 -37.78
C GLY A 130 14.63 -1.47 -36.49
N LEU A 131 14.44 -0.65 -35.49
CA LEU A 131 14.01 -1.05 -34.16
C LEU A 131 12.48 -1.18 -34.09
N LYS A 132 11.98 -2.39 -33.79
CA LYS A 132 10.56 -2.66 -33.58
C LYS A 132 10.27 -2.65 -32.09
N ILE A 133 9.41 -1.72 -31.63
CA ILE A 133 8.95 -1.64 -30.23
C ILE A 133 7.47 -1.98 -30.18
N LYS A 134 7.12 -2.93 -29.32
CA LYS A 134 5.73 -3.27 -28.99
C LYS A 134 5.46 -2.93 -27.54
N ILE A 135 4.32 -2.28 -27.28
CA ILE A 135 3.83 -2.01 -25.93
C ILE A 135 2.43 -2.61 -25.79
N LYS A 136 2.18 -3.22 -24.65
CA LYS A 136 0.87 -3.71 -24.25
C LYS A 136 0.45 -3.02 -22.96
N LEU A 137 -0.70 -2.39 -22.95
CA LEU A 137 -1.27 -1.75 -21.79
C LEU A 137 -2.11 -2.75 -21.00
N LYS A 138 -2.25 -2.49 -19.70
CA LYS A 138 -3.15 -3.22 -18.81
C LYS A 138 -4.60 -2.90 -19.16
N ASP A 139 -5.51 -3.77 -18.75
CA ASP A 139 -6.94 -3.66 -18.96
C ASP A 139 -7.50 -2.47 -18.18
N ASP A 140 -7.93 -1.44 -18.90
CA ASP A 140 -8.54 -0.22 -18.36
C ASP A 140 -9.93 -0.49 -17.79
N MET A 141 -10.71 -1.36 -18.41
CA MET A 141 -12.05 -1.74 -17.93
C MET A 141 -11.96 -2.41 -16.57
N ARG A 142 -10.98 -3.31 -16.40
CA ARG A 142 -10.73 -3.95 -15.10
C ARG A 142 -10.32 -2.96 -14.02
N ALA A 143 -9.52 -1.95 -14.38
CA ALA A 143 -9.14 -0.89 -13.45
C ALA A 143 -10.34 -0.03 -13.05
N LEU A 144 -11.23 0.31 -14.00
CA LEU A 144 -12.48 1.04 -13.74
C LEU A 144 -13.43 0.26 -12.84
N GLU A 145 -13.58 -1.05 -13.04
CA GLU A 145 -14.35 -1.93 -12.16
C GLU A 145 -13.83 -1.90 -10.72
N LEU A 146 -12.52 -2.05 -10.54
CA LEU A 146 -11.88 -2.02 -9.23
C LEU A 146 -12.01 -0.67 -8.53
N LEU A 147 -12.12 0.42 -9.30
CA LEU A 147 -12.44 1.76 -8.80
C LEU A 147 -13.94 1.95 -8.49
N GLY A 148 -14.80 0.99 -8.86
CA GLY A 148 -16.25 1.08 -8.70
C GLY A 148 -16.90 2.06 -9.67
N LEU A 149 -16.28 2.35 -10.81
CA LEU A 149 -16.74 3.33 -11.80
C LEU A 149 -17.50 2.71 -12.98
N THR A 150 -17.65 1.37 -13.01
CA THR A 150 -18.44 0.65 -14.01
C THR A 150 -19.49 -0.22 -13.35
N ASP A 151 -20.70 -0.23 -13.90
CA ASP A 151 -21.69 -1.26 -13.57
C ASP A 151 -21.24 -2.60 -14.19
N LYS A 152 -21.38 -3.69 -13.44
CA LYS A 152 -20.94 -5.06 -13.79
C LYS A 152 -21.56 -5.65 -15.09
N ALA A 153 -22.20 -4.84 -15.92
CA ALA A 153 -23.00 -5.29 -17.05
C ALA A 153 -22.22 -5.49 -18.38
N ASN A 154 -20.94 -5.18 -18.45
CA ASN A 154 -20.16 -5.34 -19.68
C ASN A 154 -18.87 -6.15 -19.44
N GLU A 155 -19.01 -7.46 -19.48
CA GLU A 155 -17.88 -8.40 -19.64
C GLU A 155 -17.41 -8.41 -21.10
N ALA A 156 -16.64 -7.40 -21.49
CA ALA A 156 -15.90 -7.45 -22.76
C ALA A 156 -14.43 -7.12 -22.48
N THR A 157 -13.63 -8.16 -22.33
CA THR A 157 -12.18 -8.07 -22.20
C THR A 157 -11.59 -7.61 -23.54
N GLN A 158 -11.26 -6.35 -23.68
CA GLN A 158 -10.48 -5.86 -24.80
C GLN A 158 -9.00 -5.87 -24.42
N ASN A 159 -8.27 -6.87 -24.90
CA ASN A 159 -6.81 -6.87 -24.90
C ASN A 159 -6.32 -5.92 -26.01
N ASN A 160 -6.05 -4.66 -25.67
CA ASN A 160 -5.50 -3.69 -26.62
C ASN A 160 -4.01 -3.98 -26.83
N VAL A 161 -3.69 -4.67 -27.93
CA VAL A 161 -2.31 -4.89 -28.40
C VAL A 161 -2.04 -3.91 -29.53
N PHE A 162 -1.07 -3.03 -29.35
CA PHE A 162 -0.65 -2.08 -30.37
C PHE A 162 0.75 -2.49 -30.90
N ILE A 163 0.88 -2.58 -32.23
CA ILE A 163 2.13 -2.89 -32.92
C ILE A 163 2.44 -1.69 -33.83
N ILE A 164 3.59 -1.06 -33.61
CA ILE A 164 4.11 0.00 -34.48
C ILE A 164 5.42 -0.51 -35.08
N GLU A 165 5.49 -0.57 -36.40
CA GLU A 165 6.70 -0.83 -37.16
C GLU A 165 7.28 0.51 -37.62
N THR A 166 8.53 0.80 -37.27
CA THR A 166 9.24 2.04 -37.66
C THR A 166 10.37 1.74 -38.61
#